data_d716f428af9e32f99a56205145b30bb0
#
_entry.id   d716f428af9e32f99a56205145b30bb0
#
_cell.length_a   1.000
_cell.length_b   1.000
_cell.length_c   1.000
_cell.angle_alpha   90.00
_cell.angle_beta   90.00
_cell.angle_gamma   90.00
#
_symmetry.space_group_name_H-M   'P 1'
#
loop_
_entity.id
_entity.type
_entity.pdbx_description
1 polymer ?
#
loop_
_entity_poly.entity_id
_entity_poly.type
_entity_poly.pdbx_seq_one_letter_code
_entity_poly.pdbx_strand_id
1 'polypeptide(L)'
;MKKAIFIDIDNTLLDFDKCAYLSMKRSFEDFGLPFDDSMFDTFERVNLSLWHSLENGYISKDQLFKIRWSTVLAALNVKADGILMEKQFKHYINTVAITIDYAKEILEYLSSKYKVYATSNATYEQQISRLKNADFDKYFSGYFISEKVGFEKPSKEFFDGCFASLPFSVDEVTMIGDSPTADIKGGVKYGLDTIWFNHRGESLPEDIKPKFTVNHLKEIENIL
;
A
#
# COMPACT_ATOMS: atom_id res chain seq x y z
N MET A 1 9.62 -23.31 10.11
CA MET A 1 8.34 -23.40 9.37
C MET A 1 7.64 -22.06 9.52
N LYS A 2 7.07 -21.48 8.45
CA LYS A 2 6.36 -20.19 8.52
C LYS A 2 5.07 -20.33 9.35
N LYS A 3 4.77 -19.30 10.14
CA LYS A 3 3.59 -19.24 11.03
C LYS A 3 2.74 -18.01 10.76
N ALA A 4 3.34 -16.94 10.25
CA ALA A 4 2.63 -15.71 9.99
C ALA A 4 3.05 -15.06 8.65
N ILE A 5 2.13 -14.29 8.10
CA ILE A 5 2.30 -13.54 6.87
C ILE A 5 2.04 -12.06 7.17
N PHE A 6 2.98 -11.22 6.81
CA PHE A 6 2.79 -9.80 6.63
C PHE A 6 2.45 -9.58 5.16
N ILE A 7 1.33 -8.95 4.88
CA ILE A 7 0.91 -8.67 3.51
C ILE A 7 0.53 -7.20 3.37
N ASP A 8 1.06 -6.56 2.35
CA ASP A 8 0.69 -5.20 1.98
C ASP A 8 -0.74 -5.14 1.41
N ILE A 9 -1.33 -3.95 1.36
CA ILE A 9 -2.71 -3.73 0.94
C ILE A 9 -2.76 -3.09 -0.44
N ASP A 10 -2.15 -1.91 -0.60
CA ASP A 10 -2.30 -1.08 -1.80
C ASP A 10 -1.46 -1.63 -2.95
N ASN A 11 -2.09 -1.89 -4.10
CA ASN A 11 -1.50 -2.55 -5.26
C ASN A 11 -0.98 -3.99 -5.01
N THR A 12 -1.28 -4.53 -3.81
CA THR A 12 -1.06 -5.95 -3.48
C THR A 12 -2.39 -6.71 -3.39
N LEU A 13 -3.33 -6.22 -2.60
CA LEU A 13 -4.67 -6.80 -2.43
C LEU A 13 -5.76 -5.93 -3.04
N LEU A 14 -5.60 -4.61 -2.92
CA LEU A 14 -6.50 -3.61 -3.47
C LEU A 14 -5.77 -2.80 -4.54
N ASP A 15 -6.39 -2.67 -5.71
CA ASP A 15 -5.89 -1.88 -6.84
C ASP A 15 -6.00 -0.38 -6.49
N PHE A 16 -4.94 0.14 -5.86
CA PHE A 16 -4.92 1.54 -5.44
C PHE A 16 -5.06 2.48 -6.64
N ASP A 17 -4.45 2.16 -7.76
CA ASP A 17 -4.42 3.06 -8.93
C ASP A 17 -5.82 3.23 -9.51
N LYS A 18 -6.57 2.13 -9.68
CA LYS A 18 -7.97 2.22 -10.12
C LYS A 18 -8.85 2.93 -9.08
N CYS A 19 -8.64 2.66 -7.79
CA CYS A 19 -9.36 3.35 -6.73
C CYS A 19 -9.04 4.86 -6.73
N ALA A 20 -7.78 5.23 -6.89
CA ALA A 20 -7.33 6.62 -6.94
C ALA A 20 -7.84 7.34 -8.18
N TYR A 21 -7.81 6.70 -9.35
CA TYR A 21 -8.39 7.23 -10.58
C TYR A 21 -9.87 7.60 -10.41
N LEU A 22 -10.68 6.67 -9.89
CA LEU A 22 -12.10 6.93 -9.66
C LEU A 22 -12.33 8.04 -8.62
N SER A 23 -11.51 8.05 -7.58
CA SER A 23 -11.60 9.08 -6.53
C SER A 23 -11.21 10.46 -7.04
N MET A 24 -10.17 10.55 -7.88
CA MET A 24 -9.78 11.78 -8.56
C MET A 24 -10.89 12.28 -9.46
N LYS A 25 -11.43 11.42 -10.35
CA LYS A 25 -12.50 11.78 -11.28
C LYS A 25 -13.71 12.34 -10.56
N ARG A 26 -14.21 11.65 -9.53
CA ARG A 26 -15.34 12.13 -8.72
C ARG A 26 -15.04 13.45 -8.01
N SER A 27 -13.81 13.60 -7.50
CA SER A 27 -13.41 14.86 -6.86
C SER A 27 -13.42 16.03 -7.84
N PHE A 28 -12.94 15.83 -9.07
CA PHE A 28 -12.99 16.84 -10.13
C PHE A 28 -14.44 17.18 -10.51
N GLU A 29 -15.31 16.20 -10.63
CA GLU A 29 -16.75 16.38 -10.90
C GLU A 29 -17.41 17.25 -9.82
N ASP A 30 -17.16 16.97 -8.54
CA ASP A 30 -17.72 17.73 -7.41
C ASP A 30 -17.25 19.19 -7.37
N PHE A 31 -16.03 19.45 -7.83
CA PHE A 31 -15.48 20.81 -7.95
C PHE A 31 -15.87 21.52 -9.24
N GLY A 32 -16.64 20.86 -10.12
CA GLY A 32 -17.01 21.38 -11.45
C GLY A 32 -15.79 21.60 -12.35
N LEU A 33 -14.72 20.83 -12.15
CA LEU A 33 -13.48 20.91 -12.92
C LEU A 33 -13.51 19.96 -14.11
N PRO A 34 -12.92 20.35 -15.26
CA PRO A 34 -12.76 19.42 -16.37
C PRO A 34 -11.82 18.29 -15.98
N PHE A 35 -12.19 17.07 -16.36
CA PHE A 35 -11.37 15.88 -16.15
C PHE A 35 -11.11 15.19 -17.48
N ASP A 36 -9.84 14.84 -17.70
CA ASP A 36 -9.38 14.01 -18.82
C ASP A 36 -8.56 12.86 -18.25
N ASP A 37 -8.71 11.66 -18.82
CA ASP A 37 -8.07 10.44 -18.29
C ASP A 37 -6.53 10.57 -18.22
N SER A 38 -5.91 11.32 -19.13
CA SER A 38 -4.46 11.58 -19.13
C SER A 38 -3.97 12.40 -17.90
N MET A 39 -4.87 13.09 -17.20
CA MET A 39 -4.52 13.83 -15.99
C MET A 39 -4.12 12.87 -14.85
N PHE A 40 -4.57 11.63 -14.91
CA PHE A 40 -4.24 10.63 -13.90
C PHE A 40 -2.74 10.28 -13.91
N ASP A 41 -2.09 10.25 -15.06
CA ASP A 41 -0.64 10.02 -15.17
C ASP A 41 0.16 11.08 -14.36
N THR A 42 -0.34 12.31 -14.34
CA THR A 42 0.26 13.40 -13.54
C THR A 42 0.07 13.16 -12.04
N PHE A 43 -1.14 12.75 -11.63
CA PHE A 43 -1.40 12.37 -10.24
C PHE A 43 -0.50 11.22 -9.81
N GLU A 44 -0.44 10.15 -10.59
CA GLU A 44 0.35 8.95 -10.29
C GLU A 44 1.83 9.29 -10.10
N ARG A 45 2.42 10.03 -11.02
CA ARG A 45 3.82 10.47 -10.96
C ARG A 45 4.10 11.33 -9.72
N VAL A 46 3.24 12.31 -9.41
CA VAL A 46 3.40 13.17 -8.24
C VAL A 46 3.22 12.36 -6.95
N ASN A 47 2.19 11.53 -6.88
CA ASN A 47 1.90 10.70 -5.73
C ASN A 47 3.06 9.73 -5.42
N LEU A 48 3.57 9.03 -6.42
CA LEU A 48 4.72 8.12 -6.28
C LEU A 48 5.97 8.86 -5.78
N SER A 49 6.28 10.03 -6.35
CA SER A 49 7.41 10.86 -5.90
C SER A 49 7.31 11.29 -4.44
N LEU A 50 6.09 11.62 -3.99
CA LEU A 50 5.86 12.02 -2.60
C LEU A 50 5.95 10.83 -1.63
N TRP A 51 5.44 9.66 -2.02
CA TRP A 51 5.60 8.44 -1.23
C TRP A 51 7.07 8.03 -1.12
N HIS A 52 7.84 8.07 -2.20
CA HIS A 52 9.29 7.84 -2.15
C HIS A 52 10.00 8.85 -1.23
N SER A 53 9.57 10.11 -1.23
CA SER A 53 10.15 11.13 -0.34
C SER A 53 9.85 10.83 1.13
N LEU A 54 8.66 10.32 1.45
CA LEU A 54 8.28 9.88 2.78
C LEU A 54 9.09 8.64 3.21
N GLU A 55 9.19 7.62 2.36
CA GLU A 55 9.94 6.38 2.62
C GLU A 55 11.45 6.63 2.87
N ASN A 56 12.00 7.69 2.27
CA ASN A 56 13.36 8.13 2.50
C ASN A 56 13.51 9.13 3.67
N GLY A 57 12.41 9.46 4.35
CA GLY A 57 12.41 10.35 5.52
C GLY A 57 12.58 11.84 5.19
N TYR A 58 12.44 12.25 3.91
CA TYR A 58 12.56 13.65 3.51
C TYR A 58 11.34 14.49 3.88
N ILE A 59 10.17 13.87 3.95
CA ILE A 59 8.92 14.50 4.35
C ILE A 59 8.14 13.61 5.30
N SER A 60 7.30 14.22 6.14
CA SER A 60 6.34 13.48 6.96
C SER A 60 5.06 13.17 6.16
N LYS A 61 4.25 12.22 6.66
CA LYS A 61 2.93 11.89 6.08
C LYS A 61 2.00 13.11 6.07
N ASP A 62 2.03 13.91 7.12
CA ASP A 62 1.25 15.16 7.18
C ASP A 62 1.68 16.16 6.10
N GLN A 63 2.99 16.29 5.85
CA GLN A 63 3.50 17.11 4.77
C GLN A 63 3.06 16.57 3.41
N LEU A 64 3.17 15.25 3.18
CA LEU A 64 2.71 14.62 1.96
C LEU A 64 1.26 15.01 1.65
N PHE A 65 0.35 14.81 2.59
CA PHE A 65 -1.07 15.10 2.37
C PHE A 65 -1.37 16.59 2.22
N LYS A 66 -0.59 17.48 2.84
CA LYS A 66 -0.73 18.93 2.67
C LYS A 66 -0.34 19.40 1.28
N ILE A 67 0.67 18.79 0.65
CA ILE A 67 1.22 19.28 -0.61
C ILE A 67 0.75 18.49 -1.84
N ARG A 68 0.29 17.26 -1.69
CA ARG A 68 -0.03 16.36 -2.80
C ARG A 68 -0.93 17.03 -3.84
N TRP A 69 -2.11 17.42 -3.44
CA TRP A 69 -3.08 17.97 -4.39
C TRP A 69 -2.71 19.37 -4.88
N SER A 70 -2.07 20.19 -4.07
CA SER A 70 -1.55 21.49 -4.55
C SER A 70 -0.49 21.29 -5.65
N THR A 71 0.36 20.26 -5.52
CA THR A 71 1.37 19.90 -6.52
C THR A 71 0.74 19.33 -7.78
N VAL A 72 -0.23 18.44 -7.65
CA VAL A 72 -0.97 17.84 -8.80
C VAL A 72 -1.69 18.93 -9.58
N LEU A 73 -2.48 19.77 -8.91
CA LEU A 73 -3.25 20.83 -9.53
C LEU A 73 -2.33 21.86 -10.26
N ALA A 74 -1.20 22.21 -9.64
CA ALA A 74 -0.21 23.08 -10.26
C ALA A 74 0.39 22.45 -11.52
N ALA A 75 0.74 21.17 -11.48
CA ALA A 75 1.27 20.44 -12.64
C ALA A 75 0.26 20.30 -13.79
N LEU A 76 -1.04 20.25 -13.47
CA LEU A 76 -2.14 20.21 -14.43
C LEU A 76 -2.59 21.60 -14.91
N ASN A 77 -2.02 22.70 -14.38
CA ASN A 77 -2.51 24.07 -14.56
C ASN A 77 -4.00 24.26 -14.21
N VAL A 78 -4.51 23.51 -13.24
CA VAL A 78 -5.88 23.60 -12.73
C VAL A 78 -5.90 24.52 -11.50
N LYS A 79 -6.77 25.52 -11.50
CA LYS A 79 -6.97 26.44 -10.38
C LYS A 79 -8.03 25.91 -9.44
N ALA A 80 -7.62 25.29 -8.33
CA ALA A 80 -8.49 24.86 -7.24
C ALA A 80 -7.72 24.83 -5.92
N ASP A 81 -8.45 24.73 -4.81
CA ASP A 81 -7.86 24.59 -3.47
C ASP A 81 -7.37 23.14 -3.25
N GLY A 82 -6.04 22.97 -3.16
CA GLY A 82 -5.44 21.65 -2.98
C GLY A 82 -5.78 20.99 -1.64
N ILE A 83 -6.05 21.76 -0.59
CA ILE A 83 -6.44 21.19 0.72
C ILE A 83 -7.86 20.67 0.67
N LEU A 84 -8.78 21.40 0.04
CA LEU A 84 -10.14 20.95 -0.16
C LEU A 84 -10.19 19.73 -1.11
N MET A 85 -9.37 19.74 -2.15
CA MET A 85 -9.24 18.60 -3.08
C MET A 85 -8.69 17.35 -2.36
N GLU A 86 -7.69 17.49 -1.49
CA GLU A 86 -7.18 16.38 -0.67
C GLU A 86 -8.27 15.79 0.23
N LYS A 87 -9.07 16.65 0.85
CA LYS A 87 -10.20 16.22 1.69
C LYS A 87 -11.23 15.44 0.90
N GLN A 88 -11.58 15.93 -0.29
CA GLN A 88 -12.58 15.28 -1.15
C GLN A 88 -12.04 13.96 -1.71
N PHE A 89 -10.80 13.94 -2.17
CA PHE A 89 -10.13 12.73 -2.61
C PHE A 89 -10.10 11.66 -1.50
N LYS A 90 -9.73 12.06 -0.27
CA LYS A 90 -9.75 11.15 0.89
C LYS A 90 -11.14 10.60 1.18
N HIS A 91 -12.17 11.41 1.05
CA HIS A 91 -13.55 10.94 1.21
C HIS A 91 -13.86 9.79 0.25
N TYR A 92 -13.50 9.93 -1.03
CA TYR A 92 -13.78 8.89 -2.03
C TYR A 92 -12.85 7.68 -1.88
N ILE A 93 -11.55 7.87 -1.73
CA ILE A 93 -10.61 6.75 -1.62
C ILE A 93 -10.90 5.84 -0.43
N ASN A 94 -11.46 6.38 0.66
CA ASN A 94 -11.87 5.60 1.83
C ASN A 94 -13.07 4.68 1.55
N THR A 95 -13.86 4.97 0.52
CA THR A 95 -15.08 4.23 0.19
C THR A 95 -14.92 3.26 -0.96
N VAL A 96 -13.90 3.44 -1.81
CA VAL A 96 -13.66 2.60 -2.99
C VAL A 96 -12.70 1.47 -2.64
N ALA A 97 -13.09 0.24 -2.99
CA ALA A 97 -12.27 -0.95 -2.80
C ALA A 97 -12.37 -1.86 -4.04
N ILE A 98 -11.49 -1.64 -5.00
CA ILE A 98 -11.32 -2.53 -6.16
C ILE A 98 -10.23 -3.52 -5.82
N THR A 99 -10.51 -4.80 -5.96
CA THR A 99 -9.56 -5.85 -5.60
C THR A 99 -8.63 -6.18 -6.76
N ILE A 100 -7.40 -6.53 -6.44
CA ILE A 100 -6.47 -7.20 -7.37
C ILE A 100 -7.03 -8.59 -7.68
N ASP A 101 -6.78 -9.06 -8.89
CA ASP A 101 -7.18 -10.41 -9.31
C ASP A 101 -6.60 -11.47 -8.37
N TYR A 102 -7.41 -12.44 -7.99
CA TYR A 102 -7.05 -13.49 -7.04
C TYR A 102 -6.77 -13.02 -5.59
N ALA A 103 -7.07 -11.77 -5.22
CA ALA A 103 -6.79 -11.27 -3.86
C ALA A 103 -7.63 -11.96 -2.79
N LYS A 104 -8.89 -12.26 -3.08
CA LYS A 104 -9.77 -12.97 -2.15
C LYS A 104 -9.31 -14.41 -1.93
N GLU A 105 -9.06 -15.12 -3.00
CA GLU A 105 -8.65 -16.53 -3.00
C GLU A 105 -7.33 -16.73 -2.25
N ILE A 106 -6.35 -15.84 -2.50
CA ILE A 106 -5.08 -15.93 -1.78
C ILE A 106 -5.23 -15.61 -0.29
N LEU A 107 -6.11 -14.68 0.10
CA LEU A 107 -6.40 -14.40 1.50
C LEU A 107 -7.10 -15.60 2.19
N GLU A 108 -8.03 -16.25 1.51
CA GLU A 108 -8.68 -17.49 1.99
C GLU A 108 -7.63 -18.59 2.22
N TYR A 109 -6.75 -18.80 1.24
CA TYR A 109 -5.69 -19.79 1.34
C TYR A 109 -4.71 -19.47 2.49
N LEU A 110 -4.19 -18.25 2.54
CA LEU A 110 -3.21 -17.86 3.55
C LEU A 110 -3.79 -17.89 4.97
N SER A 111 -5.01 -17.36 5.16
CA SER A 111 -5.64 -17.35 6.50
C SER A 111 -6.03 -18.74 7.01
N SER A 112 -6.18 -19.72 6.12
CA SER A 112 -6.42 -21.12 6.51
C SER A 112 -5.18 -21.80 7.09
N LYS A 113 -3.97 -21.32 6.78
CA LYS A 113 -2.69 -21.92 7.16
C LYS A 113 -1.85 -21.09 8.11
N TYR A 114 -1.97 -19.76 8.05
CA TYR A 114 -1.10 -18.80 8.72
C TYR A 114 -1.90 -17.73 9.46
N LYS A 115 -1.27 -17.08 10.43
CA LYS A 115 -1.77 -15.80 10.95
C LYS A 115 -1.43 -14.69 9.97
N VAL A 116 -2.44 -14.07 9.36
CA VAL A 116 -2.25 -13.02 8.36
C VAL A 116 -2.38 -11.65 9.01
N TYR A 117 -1.42 -10.78 8.77
CA TYR A 117 -1.40 -9.41 9.26
C TYR A 117 -1.25 -8.45 8.09
N ALA A 118 -2.16 -7.49 7.99
CA ALA A 118 -2.04 -6.43 7.00
C ALA A 118 -0.96 -5.42 7.43
N THR A 119 -0.12 -4.99 6.48
CA THR A 119 0.90 -3.97 6.72
C THR A 119 0.74 -2.84 5.70
N SER A 120 0.72 -1.57 6.14
CA SER A 120 0.56 -0.45 5.20
C SER A 120 1.12 0.86 5.73
N ASN A 121 1.61 1.71 4.81
CA ASN A 121 2.04 3.07 5.09
C ASN A 121 0.89 4.11 5.02
N ALA A 122 -0.32 3.72 4.61
CA ALA A 122 -1.49 4.60 4.57
C ALA A 122 -2.03 4.95 5.98
N THR A 123 -3.18 5.62 6.05
CA THR A 123 -3.84 5.90 7.33
C THR A 123 -4.68 4.71 7.82
N TYR A 124 -4.82 4.57 9.12
CA TYR A 124 -5.55 3.46 9.72
C TYR A 124 -7.01 3.41 9.28
N GLU A 125 -7.69 4.55 9.38
CA GLU A 125 -9.10 4.66 8.99
C GLU A 125 -9.32 4.27 7.52
N GLN A 126 -8.46 4.76 6.62
CA GLN A 126 -8.53 4.44 5.19
C GLN A 126 -8.44 2.93 4.95
N GLN A 127 -7.44 2.28 5.52
CA GLN A 127 -7.21 0.86 5.26
C GLN A 127 -8.29 -0.02 5.86
N ILE A 128 -8.73 0.25 7.09
CA ILE A 128 -9.81 -0.53 7.71
C ILE A 128 -11.13 -0.37 6.94
N SER A 129 -11.46 0.85 6.49
CA SER A 129 -12.67 1.09 5.68
C SER A 129 -12.63 0.31 4.37
N ARG A 130 -11.50 0.39 3.66
CA ARG A 130 -11.33 -0.28 2.35
C ARG A 130 -11.31 -1.80 2.47
N LEU A 131 -10.64 -2.36 3.48
CA LEU A 131 -10.66 -3.80 3.72
C LEU A 131 -12.05 -4.33 4.06
N LYS A 132 -12.84 -3.56 4.85
CA LYS A 132 -14.24 -3.90 5.12
C LYS A 132 -15.11 -3.83 3.86
N ASN A 133 -14.93 -2.79 3.04
CA ASN A 133 -15.68 -2.64 1.79
C ASN A 133 -15.35 -3.77 0.78
N ALA A 134 -14.17 -4.35 0.84
CA ALA A 134 -13.76 -5.52 0.07
C ALA A 134 -14.19 -6.86 0.71
N ASP A 135 -14.76 -6.85 1.91
CA ASP A 135 -15.05 -8.07 2.73
C ASP A 135 -13.78 -8.89 3.03
N PHE A 136 -12.65 -8.19 3.20
CA PHE A 136 -11.34 -8.79 3.47
C PHE A 136 -10.92 -8.76 4.94
N ASP A 137 -11.51 -7.90 5.76
CA ASP A 137 -11.16 -7.69 7.17
C ASP A 137 -11.20 -8.99 8.00
N LYS A 138 -12.09 -9.91 7.65
CA LYS A 138 -12.27 -11.21 8.31
C LYS A 138 -11.07 -12.17 8.18
N TYR A 139 -10.18 -11.95 7.21
CA TYR A 139 -9.01 -12.81 6.99
C TYR A 139 -7.79 -12.43 7.84
N PHE A 140 -7.82 -11.24 8.45
CA PHE A 140 -6.67 -10.72 9.18
C PHE A 140 -6.74 -11.02 10.68
N SER A 141 -5.60 -11.44 11.22
CA SER A 141 -5.38 -11.58 12.67
C SER A 141 -5.03 -10.25 13.33
N GLY A 142 -4.65 -9.24 12.54
CA GLY A 142 -4.33 -7.90 13.01
C GLY A 142 -3.80 -7.00 11.90
N TYR A 143 -3.53 -5.73 12.27
CA TYR A 143 -3.17 -4.66 11.34
C TYR A 143 -1.97 -3.89 11.86
N PHE A 144 -0.92 -3.84 11.06
CA PHE A 144 0.26 -3.02 11.28
C PHE A 144 0.27 -1.85 10.30
N ILE A 145 -0.50 -0.83 10.64
CA ILE A 145 -0.56 0.40 9.85
C ILE A 145 0.39 1.41 10.47
N SER A 146 1.26 2.01 9.66
CA SER A 146 2.34 2.88 10.12
C SER A 146 1.88 4.00 11.06
N GLU A 147 0.67 4.55 10.83
CA GLU A 147 0.06 5.55 11.72
C GLU A 147 -0.13 5.05 13.17
N LYS A 148 -0.36 3.75 13.38
CA LYS A 148 -0.51 3.13 14.70
C LYS A 148 0.80 2.56 15.22
N VAL A 149 1.68 2.10 14.33
CA VAL A 149 3.01 1.61 14.68
C VAL A 149 3.93 2.77 15.09
N GLY A 150 3.73 3.95 14.48
CA GLY A 150 4.52 5.15 14.72
C GLY A 150 5.70 5.35 13.75
N PHE A 151 5.93 4.40 12.87
CA PHE A 151 7.01 4.40 11.88
C PHE A 151 6.51 3.81 10.56
N GLU A 152 7.10 4.25 9.44
CA GLU A 152 6.77 3.77 8.10
C GLU A 152 7.71 2.65 7.63
N LYS A 153 7.19 1.73 6.79
CA LYS A 153 8.05 0.89 5.96
C LYS A 153 8.88 1.81 5.03
N PRO A 154 10.15 1.56 4.79
CA PRO A 154 10.95 0.38 5.09
C PRO A 154 11.76 0.48 6.40
N SER A 155 11.42 1.36 7.34
CA SER A 155 12.23 1.57 8.54
C SER A 155 12.30 0.31 9.41
N LYS A 156 13.44 0.11 10.08
CA LYS A 156 13.62 -0.99 11.03
C LYS A 156 12.60 -0.88 12.18
N GLU A 157 12.34 0.33 12.63
CA GLU A 157 11.43 0.66 13.73
C GLU A 157 10.00 0.23 13.44
N PHE A 158 9.55 0.28 12.17
CA PHE A 158 8.25 -0.27 11.78
C PHE A 158 8.17 -1.77 12.08
N PHE A 159 9.15 -2.54 11.65
CA PHE A 159 9.18 -3.99 11.88
C PHE A 159 9.40 -4.33 13.35
N ASP A 160 10.25 -3.59 14.07
CA ASP A 160 10.39 -3.74 15.53
C ASP A 160 9.06 -3.57 16.23
N GLY A 161 8.28 -2.55 15.86
CA GLY A 161 6.93 -2.31 16.39
C GLY A 161 5.95 -3.45 16.07
N CYS A 162 6.03 -4.02 14.87
CA CYS A 162 5.21 -5.19 14.50
C CYS A 162 5.56 -6.40 15.38
N PHE A 163 6.85 -6.73 15.49
CA PHE A 163 7.30 -7.90 16.24
C PHE A 163 7.15 -7.77 17.76
N ALA A 164 7.15 -6.55 18.31
CA ALA A 164 6.93 -6.33 19.76
C ALA A 164 5.58 -6.88 20.26
N SER A 165 4.60 -7.04 19.39
CA SER A 165 3.26 -7.54 19.74
C SER A 165 3.01 -8.99 19.30
N LEU A 166 3.99 -9.66 18.71
CA LEU A 166 3.84 -10.99 18.13
C LEU A 166 4.66 -12.06 18.86
N PRO A 167 4.13 -13.28 18.98
CA PRO A 167 4.85 -14.41 19.57
C PRO A 167 5.74 -15.14 18.55
N PHE A 168 6.05 -14.52 17.41
CA PHE A 168 6.79 -15.14 16.31
C PHE A 168 8.20 -14.56 16.18
N SER A 169 9.17 -15.40 15.81
CA SER A 169 10.50 -14.96 15.40
C SER A 169 10.48 -14.51 13.92
N VAL A 170 11.51 -13.75 13.53
CA VAL A 170 11.62 -13.18 12.18
C VAL A 170 11.60 -14.26 11.10
N ASP A 171 12.26 -15.38 11.32
CA ASP A 171 12.31 -16.53 10.41
C ASP A 171 10.97 -17.27 10.26
N GLU A 172 10.01 -17.04 11.16
CA GLU A 172 8.67 -17.60 11.12
C GLU A 172 7.66 -16.73 10.35
N VAL A 173 8.07 -15.53 9.90
CA VAL A 173 7.23 -14.58 9.18
C VAL A 173 7.72 -14.43 7.73
N THR A 174 6.79 -14.21 6.80
CA THR A 174 7.08 -13.83 5.41
C THR A 174 6.38 -12.52 5.09
N MET A 175 7.10 -11.59 4.43
CA MET A 175 6.54 -10.35 3.91
C MET A 175 6.13 -10.53 2.44
N ILE A 176 4.91 -10.14 2.11
CA ILE A 176 4.37 -10.13 0.74
C ILE A 176 3.96 -8.69 0.42
N GLY A 177 4.39 -8.17 -0.72
CA GLY A 177 4.00 -6.82 -1.16
C GLY A 177 4.50 -6.51 -2.56
N ASP A 178 4.01 -5.40 -3.13
CA ASP A 178 4.37 -4.93 -4.47
C ASP A 178 5.51 -3.91 -4.44
N SER A 179 5.66 -3.12 -3.35
CA SER A 179 6.62 -2.03 -3.30
C SER A 179 8.07 -2.52 -3.21
N PRO A 180 8.93 -2.20 -4.22
CA PRO A 180 10.36 -2.52 -4.17
C PRO A 180 11.06 -1.95 -2.94
N THR A 181 10.66 -0.76 -2.49
CA THR A 181 11.30 -0.04 -1.38
C THR A 181 10.66 -0.37 -0.04
N ALA A 182 9.38 -0.13 0.12
CA ALA A 182 8.70 -0.28 1.41
C ALA A 182 8.67 -1.73 1.88
N ASP A 183 8.23 -2.65 1.02
CA ASP A 183 8.00 -4.04 1.39
C ASP A 183 9.25 -4.90 1.24
N ILE A 184 9.84 -4.87 0.03
CA ILE A 184 10.89 -5.83 -0.30
C ILE A 184 12.22 -5.41 0.30
N LYS A 185 12.69 -4.19 0.03
CA LYS A 185 13.92 -3.69 0.65
C LYS A 185 13.81 -3.66 2.18
N GLY A 186 12.66 -3.22 2.71
CA GLY A 186 12.40 -3.19 4.15
C GLY A 186 12.45 -4.59 4.74
N GLY A 187 11.70 -5.53 4.19
CA GLY A 187 11.66 -6.93 4.65
C GLY A 187 13.01 -7.63 4.57
N VAL A 188 13.71 -7.54 3.41
CA VAL A 188 15.05 -8.12 3.23
C VAL A 188 16.05 -7.56 4.25
N LYS A 189 16.10 -6.24 4.43
CA LYS A 189 17.01 -5.61 5.40
C LYS A 189 16.70 -5.98 6.85
N TYR A 190 15.44 -6.24 7.15
CA TYR A 190 15.02 -6.69 8.47
C TYR A 190 15.32 -8.18 8.72
N GLY A 191 15.57 -8.96 7.66
CA GLY A 191 15.85 -10.40 7.73
C GLY A 191 14.62 -11.29 7.50
N LEU A 192 13.53 -10.73 6.97
CA LEU A 192 12.34 -11.49 6.58
C LEU A 192 12.57 -12.24 5.26
N ASP A 193 11.96 -13.40 5.13
CA ASP A 193 11.66 -13.93 3.81
C ASP A 193 10.67 -13.00 3.11
N THR A 194 10.90 -12.70 1.84
CA THR A 194 10.04 -11.80 1.06
C THR A 194 9.54 -12.46 -0.21
N ILE A 195 8.28 -12.21 -0.54
CA ILE A 195 7.66 -12.55 -1.84
C ILE A 195 7.29 -11.23 -2.50
N TRP A 196 7.97 -10.90 -3.58
CA TRP A 196 7.69 -9.70 -4.35
C TRP A 196 6.57 -9.95 -5.36
N PHE A 197 5.45 -9.27 -5.20
CA PHE A 197 4.36 -9.27 -6.17
C PHE A 197 4.62 -8.23 -7.25
N ASN A 198 5.33 -8.60 -8.30
CA ASN A 198 5.77 -7.72 -9.37
C ASN A 198 4.82 -7.74 -10.59
N HIS A 199 3.56 -7.43 -10.39
CA HIS A 199 2.59 -7.42 -11.50
C HIS A 199 2.77 -6.24 -12.47
N ARG A 200 3.57 -5.24 -12.11
CA ARG A 200 3.87 -4.07 -12.94
C ARG A 200 5.14 -4.21 -13.77
N GLY A 201 5.92 -5.26 -13.57
CA GLY A 201 7.18 -5.47 -14.28
C GLY A 201 8.27 -4.47 -13.90
N GLU A 202 8.28 -4.03 -12.66
CA GLU A 202 9.30 -3.11 -12.13
C GLU A 202 10.66 -3.80 -11.98
N SER A 203 11.71 -3.02 -11.83
CA SER A 203 13.06 -3.50 -11.55
C SER A 203 13.46 -3.21 -10.11
N LEU A 204 14.20 -4.14 -9.51
CA LEU A 204 14.83 -3.95 -8.19
C LEU A 204 16.28 -3.47 -8.34
N PRO A 205 16.77 -2.67 -7.37
CA PRO A 205 18.20 -2.47 -7.20
C PRO A 205 18.94 -3.80 -7.07
N GLU A 206 20.15 -3.90 -7.63
CA GLU A 206 20.92 -5.15 -7.68
C GLU A 206 21.25 -5.75 -6.29
N ASP A 207 21.28 -4.92 -5.27
CA ASP A 207 21.56 -5.30 -3.88
C ASP A 207 20.33 -5.83 -3.14
N ILE A 208 19.13 -5.75 -3.73
CA ILE A 208 17.88 -6.21 -3.14
C ILE A 208 17.43 -7.51 -3.82
N LYS A 209 17.42 -8.58 -3.05
CA LYS A 209 17.04 -9.92 -3.54
C LYS A 209 15.87 -10.45 -2.72
N PRO A 210 14.64 -10.37 -3.23
CA PRO A 210 13.52 -11.09 -2.63
C PRO A 210 13.77 -12.59 -2.69
N LYS A 211 13.21 -13.34 -1.75
CA LYS A 211 13.31 -14.80 -1.79
C LYS A 211 12.56 -15.39 -2.97
N PHE A 212 11.41 -14.80 -3.31
CA PHE A 212 10.61 -15.15 -4.48
C PHE A 212 10.06 -13.89 -5.14
N THR A 213 9.85 -13.97 -6.46
CA THR A 213 9.14 -12.97 -7.24
C THR A 213 8.00 -13.67 -7.97
N VAL A 214 6.80 -13.09 -7.90
CA VAL A 214 5.60 -13.58 -8.58
C VAL A 214 4.94 -12.44 -9.34
N ASN A 215 4.30 -12.75 -10.45
CA ASN A 215 3.57 -11.77 -11.25
C ASN A 215 2.05 -11.88 -11.07
N HIS A 216 1.60 -12.97 -10.45
CA HIS A 216 0.20 -13.21 -10.13
C HIS A 216 0.07 -13.79 -8.73
N LEU A 217 -0.93 -13.33 -7.94
CA LEU A 217 -1.13 -13.75 -6.55
C LEU A 217 -1.32 -15.26 -6.39
N LYS A 218 -1.90 -15.94 -7.39
CA LYS A 218 -2.07 -17.40 -7.39
C LYS A 218 -0.76 -18.17 -7.28
N GLU A 219 0.34 -17.63 -7.77
CA GLU A 219 1.64 -18.28 -7.72
C GLU A 219 2.15 -18.48 -6.29
N ILE A 220 1.67 -17.65 -5.34
CA ILE A 220 2.03 -17.73 -3.92
C ILE A 220 1.62 -19.08 -3.30
N GLU A 221 0.55 -19.70 -3.76
CA GLU A 221 0.10 -21.02 -3.28
C GLU A 221 1.13 -22.14 -3.54
N ASN A 222 1.99 -21.97 -4.55
CA ASN A 222 3.06 -22.94 -4.85
C ASN A 222 4.33 -22.70 -4.01
N ILE A 223 4.36 -21.59 -3.25
CA ILE A 223 5.52 -21.18 -2.45
C ILE A 223 5.24 -21.43 -0.96
N LEU A 224 4.01 -21.23 -0.53
CA LEU A 224 3.53 -21.31 0.84
C LEU A 224 2.48 -22.40 1.01
#